data_70ce1d8f55e8c365d6f5b3164ee0ffb5
#
_entry.id   70ce1d8f55e8c365d6f5b3164ee0ffb5
#
_cell.length_a   1.000
_cell.length_b   1.000
_cell.length_c   1.000
_cell.angle_alpha   90.00
_cell.angle_beta   90.00
_cell.angle_gamma   90.00
#
_symmetry.space_group_name_H-M   'P 1'
#
loop_
_entity.id
_entity.type
_entity.pdbx_description
1 polymer ?
#
loop_
_entity_poly.entity_id
_entity_poly.type
_entity_poly.pdbx_seq_one_letter_code
_entity_poly.pdbx_strand_id
1 'polypeptide(L)'
;MSWVMVSPELVVAAAADLAGIGSAISSANAAAAVNTTGLLTAGADEVSTAIAALFGAQGQAYQAASAQAAAFYAQFVQALSAGGGAYAAAEAAAVAPLLAQINAQFVAATGRPRIGNGANGAPGTGANGGPGGWLIGNGGAGGSGAPGAG
;
A
#
# COMPACT_ATOMS: atom_id res chain seq x y z
N MET A 1 19.86 20.77 15.25
CA MET A 1 18.89 19.71 14.91
C MET A 1 18.87 19.61 13.40
N SER A 2 19.15 18.45 12.82
CA SER A 2 19.04 18.25 11.38
C SER A 2 17.58 18.00 11.05
N TRP A 3 17.03 18.77 10.13
CA TRP A 3 15.71 18.58 9.60
C TRP A 3 15.78 17.46 8.55
N VAL A 4 15.04 16.40 8.73
CA VAL A 4 14.86 15.35 7.72
C VAL A 4 13.56 15.64 7.01
N MET A 5 13.64 15.93 5.72
CA MET A 5 12.45 16.04 4.87
C MET A 5 12.14 14.65 4.29
N VAL A 6 10.97 14.15 4.59
CA VAL A 6 10.46 12.89 4.02
C VAL A 6 9.37 13.23 3.03
N SER A 7 9.42 12.62 1.84
CA SER A 7 8.31 12.67 0.89
C SER A 7 7.47 11.40 1.06
N PRO A 8 6.26 11.49 1.65
CA PRO A 8 5.40 10.33 1.88
C PRO A 8 5.10 9.56 0.59
N GLU A 9 4.92 10.26 -0.52
CA GLU A 9 4.60 9.67 -1.81
C GLU A 9 5.76 8.82 -2.33
N LEU A 10 7.00 9.26 -2.14
CA LEU A 10 8.19 8.49 -2.53
C LEU A 10 8.35 7.23 -1.66
N VAL A 11 8.02 7.31 -0.39
CA VAL A 11 8.05 6.13 0.51
C VAL A 11 7.01 5.09 0.08
N VAL A 12 5.79 5.54 -0.23
CA VAL A 12 4.73 4.64 -0.72
C VAL A 12 5.08 4.06 -2.10
N ALA A 13 5.64 4.86 -3.00
CA ALA A 13 6.10 4.38 -4.30
C ALA A 13 7.21 3.33 -4.15
N ALA A 14 8.19 3.57 -3.28
CA ALA A 14 9.24 2.59 -2.99
C ALA A 14 8.68 1.29 -2.41
N ALA A 15 7.64 1.36 -1.56
CA ALA A 15 6.96 0.17 -1.06
C ALA A 15 6.28 -0.62 -2.19
N ALA A 16 5.68 0.05 -3.17
CA ALA A 16 5.07 -0.58 -4.33
C ALA A 16 6.13 -1.26 -5.24
N ASP A 17 7.26 -0.60 -5.49
CA ASP A 17 8.37 -1.17 -6.26
C ASP A 17 8.94 -2.42 -5.58
N LEU A 18 9.13 -2.35 -4.26
CA LEU A 18 9.55 -3.51 -3.46
C LEU A 18 8.54 -4.65 -3.56
N ALA A 19 7.23 -4.38 -3.49
CA ALA A 19 6.21 -5.41 -3.67
C ALA A 19 6.32 -6.11 -5.04
N GLY A 20 6.61 -5.35 -6.10
CA GLY A 20 6.88 -5.87 -7.44
C GLY A 20 8.09 -6.82 -7.48
N ILE A 21 9.19 -6.42 -6.83
CA ILE A 21 10.40 -7.26 -6.70
C ILE A 21 10.08 -8.56 -5.94
N GLY A 22 9.37 -8.47 -4.82
CA GLY A 22 8.96 -9.64 -4.04
C GLY A 22 8.11 -10.62 -4.86
N SER A 23 7.19 -10.11 -5.67
CA SER A 23 6.36 -10.91 -6.59
C SER A 23 7.22 -11.63 -7.65
N ALA A 24 8.19 -10.93 -8.24
CA ALA A 24 9.11 -11.51 -9.23
C ALA A 24 9.97 -12.62 -8.61
N ILE A 25 10.50 -12.41 -7.40
CA ILE A 25 11.27 -13.43 -6.66
C ILE A 25 10.39 -14.66 -6.36
N SER A 26 9.17 -14.46 -5.90
CA SER A 26 8.23 -15.55 -5.60
C SER A 26 7.90 -16.37 -6.85
N SER A 27 7.69 -15.71 -7.98
CA SER A 27 7.44 -16.38 -9.26
C SER A 27 8.65 -17.18 -9.73
N ALA A 28 9.86 -16.64 -9.60
CA ALA A 28 11.10 -17.34 -9.94
C ALA A 28 11.34 -18.57 -9.05
N ASN A 29 11.10 -18.44 -7.74
CA ASN A 29 11.20 -19.55 -6.79
C ASN A 29 10.19 -20.65 -7.08
N ALA A 30 8.96 -20.30 -7.42
CA ALA A 30 7.93 -21.27 -7.82
C ALA A 30 8.33 -22.02 -9.11
N ALA A 31 8.87 -21.32 -10.11
CA ALA A 31 9.37 -21.94 -11.34
C ALA A 31 10.56 -22.88 -11.08
N ALA A 32 11.47 -22.50 -10.18
CA ALA A 32 12.62 -23.34 -9.82
C ALA A 32 12.23 -24.58 -9.01
N ALA A 33 11.14 -24.55 -8.24
CA ALA A 33 10.71 -25.64 -7.37
C ALA A 33 10.56 -26.97 -8.12
N VAL A 34 9.95 -26.95 -9.31
CA VAL A 34 9.69 -28.16 -10.12
C VAL A 34 10.98 -28.92 -10.44
N ASN A 35 12.05 -28.20 -10.76
CA ASN A 35 13.32 -28.80 -11.22
C ASN A 35 14.31 -29.04 -10.08
N THR A 36 14.05 -28.53 -8.87
CA THR A 36 15.02 -28.62 -7.76
C THR A 36 14.56 -29.49 -6.60
N THR A 37 13.25 -29.76 -6.47
CA THR A 37 12.70 -30.54 -5.35
C THR A 37 12.45 -32.00 -5.67
N GLY A 38 12.35 -32.35 -6.97
CA GLY A 38 12.08 -33.72 -7.44
C GLY A 38 13.13 -34.17 -8.47
N LEU A 39 14.39 -34.26 -8.05
CA LEU A 39 15.50 -34.66 -8.95
C LEU A 39 15.44 -36.14 -9.30
N LEU A 40 15.56 -36.42 -10.59
CA LEU A 40 15.72 -37.79 -11.06
C LEU A 40 17.17 -38.26 -10.82
N THR A 41 17.36 -39.55 -10.51
CA THR A 41 18.68 -40.16 -10.38
C THR A 41 19.39 -40.20 -11.72
N ALA A 42 20.67 -39.91 -11.73
CA ALA A 42 21.50 -39.98 -12.98
C ALA A 42 21.75 -41.43 -13.43
N GLY A 43 21.68 -42.39 -12.52
CA GLY A 43 21.84 -43.82 -12.77
C GLY A 43 21.05 -44.65 -11.77
N ALA A 44 21.00 -45.96 -11.97
CA ALA A 44 20.31 -46.91 -11.10
C ALA A 44 21.17 -47.38 -9.90
N ASP A 45 22.28 -46.70 -9.63
CA ASP A 45 23.21 -47.03 -8.57
C ASP A 45 22.89 -46.23 -7.26
N GLU A 46 23.41 -46.76 -6.16
CA GLU A 46 23.16 -46.20 -4.81
C GLU A 46 23.70 -44.78 -4.64
N VAL A 47 24.83 -44.45 -5.29
CA VAL A 47 25.46 -43.13 -5.20
C VAL A 47 24.61 -42.09 -5.93
N SER A 48 24.18 -42.39 -7.15
CA SER A 48 23.28 -41.50 -7.90
C SER A 48 21.98 -41.26 -7.17
N THR A 49 21.41 -42.27 -6.53
CA THR A 49 20.18 -42.16 -5.73
C THR A 49 20.40 -41.28 -4.50
N ALA A 50 21.52 -41.46 -3.77
CA ALA A 50 21.83 -40.65 -2.60
C ALA A 50 22.07 -39.18 -2.96
N ILE A 51 22.76 -38.91 -4.08
CA ILE A 51 22.99 -37.55 -4.57
C ILE A 51 21.66 -36.86 -4.95
N ALA A 52 20.78 -37.54 -5.68
CA ALA A 52 19.48 -36.99 -6.04
C ALA A 52 18.63 -36.68 -4.81
N ALA A 53 18.64 -37.55 -3.79
CA ALA A 53 17.95 -37.32 -2.53
C ALA A 53 18.52 -36.12 -1.77
N LEU A 54 19.85 -35.97 -1.72
CA LEU A 54 20.51 -34.82 -1.06
C LEU A 54 20.12 -33.51 -1.69
N PHE A 55 20.22 -33.39 -3.02
CA PHE A 55 19.87 -32.15 -3.70
C PHE A 55 18.36 -31.87 -3.67
N GLY A 56 17.52 -32.91 -3.76
CA GLY A 56 16.08 -32.76 -3.60
C GLY A 56 15.70 -32.25 -2.21
N ALA A 57 16.32 -32.79 -1.16
CA ALA A 57 16.13 -32.29 0.22
C ALA A 57 16.60 -30.83 0.38
N GLN A 58 17.73 -30.48 -0.22
CA GLN A 58 18.21 -29.09 -0.24
C GLN A 58 17.23 -28.16 -0.96
N GLY A 59 16.68 -28.57 -2.10
CA GLY A 59 15.66 -27.83 -2.82
C GLY A 59 14.40 -27.59 -1.97
N GLN A 60 13.93 -28.60 -1.25
CA GLN A 60 12.79 -28.48 -0.33
C GLN A 60 13.09 -27.51 0.83
N ALA A 61 14.28 -27.62 1.45
CA ALA A 61 14.71 -26.72 2.51
C ALA A 61 14.78 -25.26 2.02
N TYR A 62 15.29 -25.04 0.82
CA TYR A 62 15.31 -23.71 0.20
C TYR A 62 13.89 -23.17 -0.01
N GLN A 63 12.95 -23.96 -0.52
CA GLN A 63 11.56 -23.52 -0.70
C GLN A 63 10.91 -23.15 0.63
N ALA A 64 11.16 -23.91 1.69
CA ALA A 64 10.65 -23.57 3.02
C ALA A 64 11.24 -22.25 3.57
N ALA A 65 12.55 -22.04 3.41
CA ALA A 65 13.22 -20.81 3.82
C ALA A 65 12.74 -19.60 2.99
N SER A 66 12.57 -19.78 1.67
CA SER A 66 12.11 -18.72 0.79
C SER A 66 10.66 -18.29 1.11
N ALA A 67 9.80 -19.21 1.51
CA ALA A 67 8.45 -18.89 1.95
C ALA A 67 8.46 -18.03 3.24
N GLN A 68 9.33 -18.33 4.19
CA GLN A 68 9.51 -17.49 5.40
C GLN A 68 10.04 -16.11 5.06
N ALA A 69 11.02 -16.03 4.17
CA ALA A 69 11.57 -14.75 3.70
C ALA A 69 10.51 -13.92 2.98
N ALA A 70 9.66 -14.54 2.17
CA ALA A 70 8.56 -13.86 1.48
C ALA A 70 7.52 -13.30 2.47
N ALA A 71 7.19 -14.04 3.54
CA ALA A 71 6.28 -13.55 4.59
C ALA A 71 6.86 -12.34 5.33
N PHE A 72 8.13 -12.39 5.71
CA PHE A 72 8.83 -11.25 6.33
C PHE A 72 8.86 -10.05 5.39
N TYR A 73 9.16 -10.26 4.13
CA TYR A 73 9.22 -9.22 3.11
C TYR A 73 7.86 -8.52 2.91
N ALA A 74 6.78 -9.29 2.87
CA ALA A 74 5.44 -8.74 2.78
C ALA A 74 5.09 -7.86 3.99
N GLN A 75 5.44 -8.27 5.20
CA GLN A 75 5.27 -7.46 6.42
C GLN A 75 6.10 -6.17 6.36
N PHE A 76 7.33 -6.25 5.89
CA PHE A 76 8.18 -5.08 5.72
C PHE A 76 7.58 -4.06 4.74
N VAL A 77 7.12 -4.52 3.57
CA VAL A 77 6.47 -3.66 2.57
C VAL A 77 5.21 -2.99 3.14
N GLN A 78 4.39 -3.73 3.88
CA GLN A 78 3.21 -3.17 4.55
C GLN A 78 3.59 -2.11 5.59
N ALA A 79 4.60 -2.38 6.42
CA ALA A 79 5.07 -1.43 7.42
C ALA A 79 5.63 -0.16 6.78
N LEU A 80 6.36 -0.28 5.68
CA LEU A 80 6.89 0.85 4.92
C LEU A 80 5.75 1.71 4.33
N SER A 81 4.76 1.08 3.72
CA SER A 81 3.58 1.76 3.19
C SER A 81 2.77 2.47 4.27
N ALA A 82 2.54 1.79 5.40
CA ALA A 82 1.86 2.38 6.56
C ALA A 82 2.63 3.57 7.15
N GLY A 83 3.96 3.47 7.20
CA GLY A 83 4.83 4.57 7.62
C GLY A 83 4.70 5.79 6.71
N GLY A 84 4.71 5.60 5.39
CA GLY A 84 4.45 6.67 4.42
C GLY A 84 3.09 7.34 4.64
N GLY A 85 2.04 6.55 4.83
CA GLY A 85 0.70 7.05 5.15
C GLY A 85 0.65 7.84 6.46
N ALA A 86 1.37 7.41 7.48
CA ALA A 86 1.45 8.12 8.76
C ALA A 86 2.12 9.51 8.62
N TYR A 87 3.18 9.61 7.81
CA TYR A 87 3.80 10.91 7.50
C TYR A 87 2.83 11.83 6.77
N ALA A 88 2.11 11.34 5.75
CA ALA A 88 1.12 12.12 5.03
C ALA A 88 -0.01 12.62 5.96
N ALA A 89 -0.48 11.77 6.87
CA ALA A 89 -1.49 12.15 7.86
C ALA A 89 -0.97 13.21 8.84
N ALA A 90 0.28 13.10 9.28
CA ALA A 90 0.90 14.08 10.18
C ALA A 90 1.07 15.44 9.50
N GLU A 91 1.48 15.47 8.24
CA GLU A 91 1.58 16.70 7.44
C GLU A 91 0.21 17.36 7.27
N ALA A 92 -0.82 16.59 6.92
CA ALA A 92 -2.19 17.09 6.81
C ALA A 92 -2.70 17.67 8.14
N ALA A 93 -2.43 16.99 9.25
CA ALA A 93 -2.81 17.46 10.59
C ALA A 93 -2.08 18.75 10.99
N ALA A 94 -0.83 18.94 10.57
CA ALA A 94 -0.08 20.17 10.83
C ALA A 94 -0.64 21.38 10.05
N VAL A 95 -1.15 21.15 8.83
CA VAL A 95 -1.66 22.21 7.95
C VAL A 95 -3.14 22.54 8.26
N ALA A 96 -3.92 21.57 8.73
CA ALA A 96 -5.36 21.74 8.96
C ALA A 96 -5.73 22.95 9.88
N PRO A 97 -5.06 23.23 11.01
CA PRO A 97 -5.37 24.38 11.85
C PRO A 97 -5.13 25.72 11.15
N LEU A 98 -4.08 25.81 10.34
CA LEU A 98 -3.76 27.01 9.57
C LEU A 98 -4.82 27.27 8.50
N LEU A 99 -5.23 26.23 7.78
CA LEU A 99 -6.30 26.33 6.79
C LEU A 99 -7.65 26.68 7.43
N ALA A 100 -7.95 26.15 8.62
CA ALA A 100 -9.16 26.48 9.35
C ALA A 100 -9.22 27.97 9.70
N GLN A 101 -8.13 28.58 10.16
CA GLN A 101 -8.06 30.01 10.45
C GLN A 101 -8.23 30.87 9.19
N ILE A 102 -7.57 30.50 8.10
CA ILE A 102 -7.67 31.20 6.81
C ILE A 102 -9.10 31.11 6.26
N ASN A 103 -9.74 29.98 6.41
CA ASN A 103 -11.08 29.73 5.87
C ASN A 103 -12.21 30.33 6.70
N ALA A 104 -12.04 30.45 8.03
CA ALA A 104 -13.11 30.85 8.93
C ALA A 104 -13.79 32.15 8.53
N GLN A 105 -13.01 33.18 8.17
CA GLN A 105 -13.54 34.47 7.76
C GLN A 105 -14.25 34.40 6.40
N PHE A 106 -13.74 33.63 5.48
CA PHE A 106 -14.34 33.44 4.16
C PHE A 106 -15.64 32.62 4.23
N VAL A 107 -15.67 31.59 5.04
CA VAL A 107 -16.88 30.79 5.25
C VAL A 107 -17.99 31.65 5.90
N ALA A 108 -17.64 32.48 6.88
CA ALA A 108 -18.60 33.37 7.53
C ALA A 108 -19.18 34.39 6.53
N ALA A 109 -18.40 34.88 5.59
CA ALA A 109 -18.82 35.90 4.63
C ALA A 109 -19.52 35.34 3.39
N THR A 110 -19.14 34.13 2.93
CA THR A 110 -19.53 33.59 1.62
C THR A 110 -20.16 32.20 1.66
N GLY A 111 -20.17 31.55 2.81
CA GLY A 111 -20.59 30.14 2.96
C GLY A 111 -19.64 29.12 2.36
N ARG A 112 -18.47 29.56 1.85
CA ARG A 112 -17.51 28.70 1.16
C ARG A 112 -16.09 28.92 1.70
N PRO A 113 -15.27 27.84 1.81
CA PRO A 113 -13.86 28.02 2.16
C PRO A 113 -13.09 28.73 1.04
N ARG A 114 -12.02 29.39 1.37
CA ARG A 114 -11.09 29.95 0.39
C ARG A 114 -10.24 28.85 -0.25
N ILE A 115 -9.74 27.93 0.56
CA ILE A 115 -8.91 26.79 0.17
C ILE A 115 -9.45 25.52 0.84
N GLY A 116 -9.66 24.47 0.09
CA GLY A 116 -10.09 23.16 0.59
C GLY A 116 -11.24 22.56 -0.19
N ASN A 117 -11.46 21.28 0.00
CA ASN A 117 -12.56 20.58 -0.66
C ASN A 117 -13.90 20.89 0.03
N GLY A 118 -14.97 20.84 -0.72
CA GLY A 118 -16.33 20.91 -0.21
C GLY A 118 -16.66 19.69 0.67
N ALA A 119 -17.53 19.87 1.64
CA ALA A 119 -18.02 18.79 2.48
C ALA A 119 -18.81 17.77 1.63
N ASN A 120 -18.64 16.48 1.91
CA ASN A 120 -19.45 15.44 1.28
C ASN A 120 -20.89 15.52 1.80
N GLY A 121 -21.86 15.21 0.96
CA GLY A 121 -23.25 15.02 1.35
C GLY A 121 -23.37 13.87 2.36
N ALA A 122 -24.29 13.99 3.31
CA ALA A 122 -24.48 12.98 4.34
C ALA A 122 -24.91 11.64 3.71
N PRO A 123 -24.30 10.51 4.08
CA PRO A 123 -24.69 9.20 3.58
C PRO A 123 -26.16 8.88 3.88
N GLY A 124 -26.85 8.25 2.93
CA GLY A 124 -28.23 7.83 3.09
C GLY A 124 -29.29 8.96 2.95
N THR A 125 -28.89 10.19 2.65
CA THR A 125 -29.81 11.34 2.55
C THR A 125 -30.05 11.83 1.13
N GLY A 126 -29.21 11.41 0.16
CA GLY A 126 -29.22 11.98 -1.19
C GLY A 126 -28.79 13.46 -1.25
N ALA A 127 -28.26 14.03 -0.16
CA ALA A 127 -27.85 15.42 -0.10
C ALA A 127 -26.69 15.68 -1.08
N ASN A 128 -26.72 16.86 -1.71
CA ASN A 128 -25.61 17.29 -2.57
C ASN A 128 -24.33 17.52 -1.75
N GLY A 129 -23.17 17.25 -2.36
CA GLY A 129 -21.91 17.68 -1.80
C GLY A 129 -21.78 19.20 -1.81
N GLY A 130 -21.04 19.73 -0.85
CA GLY A 130 -20.76 21.15 -0.75
C GLY A 130 -19.83 21.66 -1.86
N PRO A 131 -19.85 22.96 -2.18
CA PRO A 131 -18.94 23.56 -3.15
C PRO A 131 -17.50 23.56 -2.62
N GLY A 132 -16.54 23.35 -3.53
CA GLY A 132 -15.11 23.49 -3.23
C GLY A 132 -14.70 24.93 -2.95
N GLY A 133 -13.44 25.08 -2.50
CA GLY A 133 -12.87 26.38 -2.19
C GLY A 133 -12.82 27.33 -3.39
N TRP A 134 -12.77 28.62 -3.09
CA TRP A 134 -12.72 29.69 -4.12
C TRP A 134 -11.43 29.67 -4.95
N LEU A 135 -10.29 29.37 -4.34
CA LEU A 135 -9.00 29.36 -5.02
C LEU A 135 -8.59 27.95 -5.42
N ILE A 136 -8.69 27.00 -4.50
CA ILE A 136 -8.26 25.62 -4.71
C ILE A 136 -9.19 24.71 -3.90
N GLY A 137 -9.71 23.65 -4.53
CA GLY A 137 -10.48 22.60 -3.89
C GLY A 137 -11.54 22.03 -4.82
N ASN A 138 -11.81 20.75 -4.64
CA ASN A 138 -12.86 20.03 -5.36
C ASN A 138 -14.20 20.17 -4.63
N GLY A 139 -15.31 20.08 -5.34
CA GLY A 139 -16.63 19.91 -4.72
C GLY A 139 -16.67 18.60 -3.92
N GLY A 140 -17.51 18.57 -2.87
CA GLY A 140 -17.78 17.35 -2.11
C GLY A 140 -18.56 16.34 -2.94
N ALA A 141 -18.41 15.04 -2.65
CA ALA A 141 -19.23 14.00 -3.22
C ALA A 141 -20.69 14.12 -2.73
N GLY A 142 -21.66 13.79 -3.59
CA GLY A 142 -23.06 13.66 -3.17
C GLY A 142 -23.22 12.50 -2.19
N GLY A 143 -24.17 12.61 -1.27
CA GLY A 143 -24.56 11.53 -0.37
C GLY A 143 -25.27 10.41 -1.15
N SER A 144 -25.12 9.16 -0.69
CA SER A 144 -25.92 8.04 -1.21
C SER A 144 -27.41 8.27 -0.93
N GLY A 145 -28.29 7.81 -1.82
CA GLY A 145 -29.74 7.82 -1.59
C GLY A 145 -30.14 6.97 -0.38
N ALA A 146 -31.32 7.26 0.17
CA ALA A 146 -31.89 6.41 1.22
C ALA A 146 -32.16 5.00 0.70
N PRO A 147 -31.96 3.93 1.48
CA PRO A 147 -32.34 2.58 1.08
C PRO A 147 -33.83 2.53 0.70
N GLY A 148 -34.14 2.10 -0.52
CA GLY A 148 -35.53 1.95 -1.01
C GLY A 148 -36.10 3.14 -1.81
N ALA A 149 -35.35 4.22 -2.03
CA ALA A 149 -35.69 5.29 -2.96
C ALA A 149 -34.93 5.05 -4.28
N GLY A 150 -35.45 4.16 -5.11
CA GLY A 150 -35.05 3.92 -6.50
C GLY A 150 -36.19 4.32 -7.43
#